data_5934f00030bbe5e9dc47d5da904db777
#
_entry.id   5934f00030bbe5e9dc47d5da904db777
#
_cell.length_a   1.000
_cell.length_b   1.000
_cell.length_c   1.000
_cell.angle_alpha   90.00
_cell.angle_beta   90.00
_cell.angle_gamma   90.00
#
_symmetry.space_group_name_H-M   'P 1'
#
loop_
_entity.id
_entity.type
_entity.pdbx_description
1 polymer ?
#
loop_
_entity_poly.entity_id
_entity_poly.type
_entity_poly.pdbx_seq_one_letter_code
_entity_poly.pdbx_strand_id
1 'polypeptide(L)'
;MRIIFFAGKGGVGKTSVAAATGVRAAEMGHRTIIMSLDIAHSLSDIFDLEKGLLDLNRGKPLEVGKNLWIQELDVQEEVTQNWKEIHRYLSLLLNTTGLDEILAEELAILPGMEEVSLLLYINRYVKGKDFDVIILDCAPTGESIRFISIPTALEWYIKKIFKMERALAKYVGPLAKRVYDVPIPGDEYFAAIEHLFERLQGVDRILADPETTSVRLVTNPEKIVLKETQRAFMYFCLYKMNIDAVIMNRLLPDDVTDDYFRSWRENQRRYFEKAEDFFHPVPIFPVNLFRGEILGYERLRDLAHEIYGEKNPLERFLTGEPYELIKKDEGYELRMKLPFAGGENVELNKVSDELIIRVGGFKRHMLLPRQVAASGSVKARLEGHHLSIFFKGGDHGQETS
;
A
#
# COMPACT_ATOMS: atom_id res chain seq x y z
N MET A 1 -8.81 -15.76 6.33
CA MET A 1 -7.63 -14.91 6.48
C MET A 1 -8.03 -13.47 6.26
N ARG A 2 -7.48 -12.55 7.06
CA ARG A 2 -7.73 -11.11 6.92
C ARG A 2 -6.42 -10.35 6.81
N ILE A 3 -6.37 -9.36 5.92
CA ILE A 3 -5.25 -8.43 5.76
C ILE A 3 -5.82 -7.03 5.98
N ILE A 4 -5.27 -6.29 6.95
CA ILE A 4 -5.76 -4.96 7.30
C ILE A 4 -4.61 -3.96 7.22
N PHE A 5 -4.73 -3.00 6.32
CA PHE A 5 -3.79 -1.89 6.18
C PHE A 5 -4.19 -0.73 7.07
N PHE A 6 -3.25 -0.18 7.80
CA PHE A 6 -3.40 1.08 8.49
C PHE A 6 -2.59 2.16 7.79
N ALA A 7 -3.26 3.16 7.25
CA ALA A 7 -2.64 4.24 6.52
C ALA A 7 -3.09 5.61 7.06
N GLY A 8 -2.26 6.63 6.89
CA GLY A 8 -2.54 7.99 7.35
C GLY A 8 -1.28 8.82 7.40
N LYS A 9 -1.42 10.10 7.72
CA LYS A 9 -0.29 11.03 7.87
C LYS A 9 0.68 10.59 8.97
N GLY A 10 1.95 11.01 8.90
CA GLY A 10 2.91 10.85 9.99
C GLY A 10 2.40 11.47 11.30
N GLY A 11 2.58 10.75 12.42
CA GLY A 11 2.23 11.24 13.76
C GLY A 11 0.75 11.13 14.18
N VAL A 12 -0.14 10.58 13.34
CA VAL A 12 -1.58 10.42 13.70
C VAL A 12 -1.86 9.23 14.64
N GLY A 13 -0.86 8.38 14.91
CA GLY A 13 -1.00 7.20 15.77
C GLY A 13 -1.35 5.91 15.00
N LYS A 14 -0.93 5.78 13.75
CA LYS A 14 -1.13 4.56 12.94
C LYS A 14 -0.63 3.30 13.64
N THR A 15 0.64 3.32 14.04
CA THR A 15 1.31 2.20 14.72
C THR A 15 0.56 1.76 15.97
N SER A 16 0.14 2.72 16.81
CA SER A 16 -0.64 2.42 18.02
C SER A 16 -1.98 1.75 17.68
N VAL A 17 -2.69 2.27 16.68
CA VAL A 17 -3.99 1.73 16.23
C VAL A 17 -3.83 0.35 15.57
N ALA A 18 -2.80 0.16 14.75
CA ALA A 18 -2.47 -1.12 14.14
C ALA A 18 -2.11 -2.16 15.21
N ALA A 19 -1.24 -1.80 16.17
CA ALA A 19 -0.83 -2.65 17.27
C ALA A 19 -2.03 -3.03 18.16
N ALA A 20 -2.87 -2.07 18.54
CA ALA A 20 -4.09 -2.31 19.31
C ALA A 20 -5.05 -3.26 18.59
N THR A 21 -5.22 -3.10 17.27
CA THR A 21 -6.04 -4.01 16.46
C THR A 21 -5.48 -5.43 16.48
N GLY A 22 -4.15 -5.58 16.39
CA GLY A 22 -3.47 -6.86 16.46
C GLY A 22 -3.62 -7.54 17.82
N VAL A 23 -3.46 -6.79 18.91
CA VAL A 23 -3.69 -7.28 20.27
C VAL A 23 -5.11 -7.84 20.40
N ARG A 24 -6.13 -7.08 19.97
CA ARG A 24 -7.52 -7.52 20.04
C ARG A 24 -7.79 -8.77 19.21
N ALA A 25 -7.25 -8.85 17.99
CA ALA A 25 -7.40 -10.03 17.13
C ALA A 25 -6.75 -11.28 17.76
N ALA A 26 -5.59 -11.13 18.38
CA ALA A 26 -4.88 -12.21 19.07
C ALA A 26 -5.63 -12.68 20.32
N GLU A 27 -6.22 -11.78 21.11
CA GLU A 27 -7.07 -12.10 22.25
C GLU A 27 -8.36 -12.87 21.85
N MET A 28 -8.85 -12.61 20.64
CA MET A 28 -9.97 -13.38 20.07
C MET A 28 -9.54 -14.78 19.56
N GLY A 29 -8.27 -15.14 19.71
CA GLY A 29 -7.74 -16.46 19.37
C GLY A 29 -7.17 -16.60 17.95
N HIS A 30 -7.07 -15.50 17.19
CA HIS A 30 -6.52 -15.52 15.84
C HIS A 30 -4.99 -15.39 15.87
N ARG A 31 -4.28 -16.24 15.12
CA ARG A 31 -2.83 -16.10 14.90
C ARG A 31 -2.59 -14.83 14.09
N THR A 32 -2.09 -13.80 14.74
CA THR A 32 -2.00 -12.44 14.20
C THR A 32 -0.54 -12.02 14.08
N ILE A 33 -0.16 -11.50 12.92
CA ILE A 33 1.12 -10.83 12.71
C ILE A 33 0.90 -9.36 12.38
N ILE A 34 1.68 -8.49 13.02
CA ILE A 34 1.76 -7.06 12.70
C ILE A 34 3.11 -6.83 12.01
N MET A 35 3.07 -6.26 10.81
CA MET A 35 4.27 -5.95 10.04
C MET A 35 4.36 -4.44 9.81
N SER A 36 5.54 -3.85 10.03
CA SER A 36 5.78 -2.44 9.75
C SER A 36 6.40 -2.23 8.39
N LEU A 37 5.85 -1.24 7.67
CA LEU A 37 6.42 -0.62 6.46
C LEU A 37 7.18 0.67 6.80
N ASP A 38 7.21 1.07 8.07
CA ASP A 38 7.89 2.29 8.50
C ASP A 38 9.33 1.95 8.94
N ILE A 39 10.30 2.58 8.28
CA ILE A 39 11.74 2.44 8.56
C ILE A 39 12.08 2.90 9.99
N ALA A 40 11.21 3.68 10.61
CA ALA A 40 11.45 4.21 11.96
C ALA A 40 11.38 3.16 13.09
N HIS A 41 11.19 1.87 12.77
CA HIS A 41 11.19 0.75 13.72
C HIS A 41 10.29 0.95 14.95
N SER A 42 9.11 1.49 14.71
CA SER A 42 8.18 1.92 15.77
C SER A 42 7.41 0.79 16.46
N LEU A 43 7.47 -0.46 15.95
CA LEU A 43 6.78 -1.60 16.58
C LEU A 43 7.46 -2.04 17.87
N SER A 44 8.80 -2.07 17.92
CA SER A 44 9.53 -2.38 19.15
C SER A 44 9.22 -1.37 20.27
N ASP A 45 9.15 -0.08 19.90
CA ASP A 45 8.87 0.99 20.85
C ASP A 45 7.44 0.93 21.40
N ILE A 46 6.45 0.69 20.53
CA ILE A 46 5.05 0.66 20.96
C ILE A 46 4.72 -0.56 21.84
N PHE A 47 5.45 -1.68 21.66
CA PHE A 47 5.34 -2.84 22.55
C PHE A 47 6.24 -2.75 23.78
N ASP A 48 6.98 -1.66 23.97
CA ASP A 48 7.89 -1.41 25.09
C ASP A 48 8.92 -2.53 25.27
N LEU A 49 9.57 -2.92 24.17
CA LEU A 49 10.60 -3.95 24.19
C LEU A 49 11.94 -3.34 24.62
N GLU A 50 12.65 -4.04 25.52
CA GLU A 50 13.97 -3.60 26.02
C GLU A 50 15.04 -3.46 24.92
N LYS A 51 14.89 -4.15 23.81
CA LYS A 51 15.77 -4.12 22.64
C LYS A 51 14.98 -4.00 21.36
N GLY A 52 15.56 -3.29 20.38
CA GLY A 52 14.98 -3.19 19.04
C GLY A 52 14.76 -4.55 18.40
N LEU A 53 13.73 -4.68 17.58
CA LEU A 53 13.32 -5.92 16.93
C LEU A 53 14.40 -6.51 16.04
N LEU A 54 15.14 -5.66 15.34
CA LEU A 54 16.23 -6.08 14.45
C LEU A 54 17.37 -6.74 15.23
N ASP A 55 17.71 -6.21 16.39
CA ASP A 55 18.71 -6.79 17.28
C ASP A 55 18.27 -8.15 17.85
N LEU A 56 16.95 -8.32 18.05
CA LEU A 56 16.39 -9.55 18.60
C LEU A 56 16.21 -10.65 17.57
N ASN A 57 15.78 -10.31 16.35
CA ASN A 57 15.27 -11.33 15.44
C ASN A 57 15.63 -11.17 13.95
N ARG A 58 16.47 -10.23 13.59
CA ARG A 58 16.97 -10.00 12.21
C ARG A 58 15.87 -10.09 11.15
N GLY A 59 14.83 -9.30 11.30
CA GLY A 59 13.73 -9.24 10.35
C GLY A 59 12.75 -10.42 10.36
N LYS A 60 12.90 -11.41 11.24
CA LYS A 60 11.95 -12.54 11.38
C LYS A 60 10.79 -12.18 12.33
N PRO A 61 9.64 -12.89 12.25
CA PRO A 61 8.55 -12.70 13.21
C PRO A 61 9.02 -12.99 14.66
N LEU A 62 8.71 -12.06 15.58
CA LEU A 62 8.92 -12.20 17.01
C LEU A 62 7.57 -12.34 17.72
N GLU A 63 7.39 -13.37 18.54
CA GLU A 63 6.20 -13.53 19.38
C GLU A 63 6.27 -12.57 20.57
N VAL A 64 5.27 -11.68 20.69
CA VAL A 64 5.16 -10.67 21.77
C VAL A 64 3.99 -10.94 22.69
N GLY A 65 3.20 -11.94 22.39
CA GLY A 65 2.05 -12.36 23.19
C GLY A 65 1.41 -13.63 22.63
N LYS A 66 0.49 -14.21 23.36
CA LYS A 66 -0.22 -15.41 22.87
C LYS A 66 -0.94 -15.10 21.57
N ASN A 67 -0.64 -15.84 20.51
CA ASN A 67 -1.15 -15.66 19.13
C ASN A 67 -0.78 -14.32 18.49
N LEU A 68 0.21 -13.59 19.00
CA LEU A 68 0.61 -12.29 18.49
C LEU A 68 2.10 -12.26 18.15
N TRP A 69 2.40 -11.94 16.90
CA TRP A 69 3.76 -11.74 16.38
C TRP A 69 3.89 -10.35 15.80
N ILE A 70 5.09 -9.81 15.89
CA ILE A 70 5.47 -8.55 15.22
C ILE A 70 6.69 -8.78 14.34
N GLN A 71 6.80 -8.01 13.26
CA GLN A 71 7.91 -8.11 12.33
C GLN A 71 8.25 -6.74 11.75
N GLU A 72 9.54 -6.40 11.78
CA GLU A 72 10.15 -5.30 11.04
C GLU A 72 11.19 -5.90 10.09
N LEU A 73 11.30 -5.35 8.88
CA LEU A 73 12.24 -5.88 7.90
C LEU A 73 13.66 -5.36 8.15
N ASP A 74 14.62 -6.25 8.01
CA ASP A 74 16.04 -5.93 8.00
C ASP A 74 16.53 -5.88 6.55
N VAL A 75 16.89 -4.69 6.06
CA VAL A 75 17.32 -4.47 4.67
C VAL A 75 18.54 -5.31 4.33
N GLN A 76 19.51 -5.44 5.23
CA GLN A 76 20.74 -6.18 4.98
C GLN A 76 20.48 -7.69 4.87
N GLU A 77 19.61 -8.21 5.74
CA GLU A 77 19.17 -9.59 5.67
C GLU A 77 18.39 -9.85 4.37
N GLU A 78 17.50 -8.92 3.98
CA GLU A 78 16.74 -9.00 2.73
C GLU A 78 17.63 -8.98 1.49
N VAL A 79 18.65 -8.12 1.46
CA VAL A 79 19.65 -8.10 0.38
C VAL A 79 20.31 -9.47 0.25
N THR A 80 20.70 -10.07 1.35
CA THR A 80 21.36 -11.38 1.37
C THR A 80 20.45 -12.51 0.90
N GLN A 81 19.17 -12.50 1.33
CA GLN A 81 18.24 -13.61 1.06
C GLN A 81 17.52 -13.50 -0.28
N ASN A 82 17.07 -12.31 -0.65
CA ASN A 82 16.15 -12.12 -1.76
C ASN A 82 16.74 -11.33 -2.94
N TRP A 83 17.78 -10.51 -2.70
CA TRP A 83 18.29 -9.54 -3.67
C TRP A 83 19.75 -9.73 -4.06
N LYS A 84 20.42 -10.75 -3.55
CA LYS A 84 21.86 -10.99 -3.67
C LYS A 84 22.41 -10.75 -5.09
N GLU A 85 21.83 -11.36 -6.10
CA GLU A 85 22.32 -11.29 -7.47
C GLU A 85 22.05 -9.91 -8.11
N ILE A 86 20.93 -9.30 -7.77
CA ILE A 86 20.57 -7.95 -8.23
C ILE A 86 21.50 -6.93 -7.60
N HIS A 87 21.68 -6.99 -6.29
CA HIS A 87 22.58 -6.13 -5.53
C HIS A 87 24.04 -6.26 -6.03
N ARG A 88 24.53 -7.47 -6.22
CA ARG A 88 25.86 -7.73 -6.74
C ARG A 88 26.09 -7.06 -8.12
N TYR A 89 25.12 -7.19 -9.02
CA TYR A 89 25.23 -6.54 -10.34
C TYR A 89 25.26 -5.01 -10.23
N LEU A 90 24.40 -4.43 -9.40
CA LEU A 90 24.33 -2.99 -9.20
C LEU A 90 25.62 -2.44 -8.55
N SER A 91 26.17 -3.12 -7.56
CA SER A 91 27.45 -2.77 -6.93
C SER A 91 28.59 -2.76 -7.96
N LEU A 92 28.65 -3.80 -8.80
CA LEU A 92 29.64 -3.86 -9.89
C LEU A 92 29.48 -2.71 -10.89
N LEU A 93 28.24 -2.36 -11.23
CA LEU A 93 27.96 -1.25 -12.15
C LEU A 93 28.40 0.09 -11.54
N LEU A 94 28.11 0.31 -10.28
CA LEU A 94 28.49 1.53 -9.55
C LEU A 94 30.01 1.64 -9.39
N ASN A 95 30.72 0.54 -9.16
CA ASN A 95 32.19 0.52 -9.08
C ASN A 95 32.84 1.02 -10.38
N THR A 96 32.22 0.77 -11.55
CA THR A 96 32.77 1.29 -12.84
C THR A 96 32.65 2.80 -12.96
N THR A 97 31.87 3.46 -12.14
CA THR A 97 31.75 4.94 -12.10
C THR A 97 32.84 5.60 -11.25
N GLY A 98 33.75 4.82 -10.66
CA GLY A 98 34.86 5.33 -9.84
C GLY A 98 34.50 5.45 -8.35
N LEU A 99 33.37 4.90 -7.91
CA LEU A 99 33.03 4.77 -6.49
C LEU A 99 33.88 3.67 -5.85
N ASP A 100 34.22 3.84 -4.57
CA ASP A 100 34.86 2.75 -3.82
C ASP A 100 33.85 1.61 -3.55
N GLU A 101 34.37 0.42 -3.23
CA GLU A 101 33.58 -0.80 -3.08
C GLU A 101 32.53 -0.67 -1.99
N ILE A 102 32.84 -0.07 -0.86
CA ILE A 102 31.93 0.10 0.28
C ILE A 102 30.75 1.02 -0.10
N LEU A 103 31.08 2.16 -0.71
CA LEU A 103 30.07 3.14 -1.13
C LEU A 103 29.18 2.60 -2.26
N ALA A 104 29.76 1.81 -3.18
CA ALA A 104 29.00 1.16 -4.24
C ALA A 104 28.04 0.10 -3.70
N GLU A 105 28.43 -0.66 -2.67
CA GLU A 105 27.56 -1.62 -1.98
C GLU A 105 26.39 -0.91 -1.26
N GLU A 106 26.65 0.17 -0.54
CA GLU A 106 25.61 0.94 0.12
C GLU A 106 24.61 1.57 -0.85
N LEU A 107 25.12 2.15 -1.97
CA LEU A 107 24.28 2.76 -2.99
C LEU A 107 23.54 1.75 -3.88
N ALA A 108 23.93 0.48 -3.87
CA ALA A 108 23.25 -0.59 -4.60
C ALA A 108 21.93 -1.04 -3.93
N ILE A 109 21.60 -0.50 -2.75
CA ILE A 109 20.29 -0.69 -2.12
C ILE A 109 19.27 0.16 -2.89
N LEU A 110 18.42 -0.50 -3.66
CA LEU A 110 17.40 0.19 -4.48
C LEU A 110 16.23 0.67 -3.62
N PRO A 111 15.75 1.91 -3.83
CA PRO A 111 14.48 2.33 -3.25
C PRO A 111 13.35 1.41 -3.69
N GLY A 112 12.57 0.90 -2.73
CA GLY A 112 11.48 -0.04 -3.01
C GLY A 112 11.82 -1.51 -2.71
N MET A 113 13.05 -1.84 -2.37
CA MET A 113 13.42 -3.22 -1.99
C MET A 113 12.66 -3.70 -0.76
N GLU A 114 12.51 -2.84 0.24
CA GLU A 114 11.77 -3.16 1.47
C GLU A 114 10.30 -3.46 1.18
N GLU A 115 9.66 -2.61 0.39
CA GLU A 115 8.27 -2.76 0.03
C GLU A 115 8.03 -4.04 -0.79
N VAL A 116 8.94 -4.37 -1.70
CA VAL A 116 8.88 -5.63 -2.46
C VAL A 116 9.08 -6.82 -1.52
N SER A 117 10.05 -6.76 -0.61
CA SER A 117 10.30 -7.84 0.36
C SER A 117 9.09 -8.08 1.25
N LEU A 118 8.42 -7.02 1.71
CA LEU A 118 7.19 -7.15 2.49
C LEU A 118 6.07 -7.84 1.67
N LEU A 119 5.92 -7.50 0.40
CA LEU A 119 4.98 -8.19 -0.50
C LEU A 119 5.30 -9.68 -0.65
N LEU A 120 6.59 -10.04 -0.68
CA LEU A 120 7.03 -11.44 -0.69
C LEU A 120 6.63 -12.16 0.59
N TYR A 121 6.79 -11.52 1.77
CA TYR A 121 6.35 -12.09 3.05
C TYR A 121 4.84 -12.25 3.10
N ILE A 122 4.07 -11.25 2.70
CA ILE A 122 2.61 -11.34 2.63
C ILE A 122 2.20 -12.56 1.78
N ASN A 123 2.75 -12.67 0.57
CA ASN A 123 2.42 -13.78 -0.33
C ASN A 123 2.80 -15.14 0.26
N ARG A 124 3.95 -15.22 0.93
CA ARG A 124 4.40 -16.42 1.62
C ARG A 124 3.43 -16.80 2.75
N TYR A 125 3.07 -15.86 3.63
CA TYR A 125 2.16 -16.12 4.75
C TYR A 125 0.75 -16.48 4.30
N VAL A 126 0.26 -15.87 3.21
CA VAL A 126 -1.02 -16.22 2.62
C VAL A 126 -1.00 -17.65 2.05
N LYS A 127 0.03 -18.00 1.28
CA LYS A 127 0.18 -19.33 0.69
C LYS A 127 0.44 -20.42 1.75
N GLY A 128 1.25 -20.11 2.76
CA GLY A 128 1.59 -21.02 3.88
C GLY A 128 0.47 -21.16 4.90
N LYS A 129 -0.49 -20.22 4.93
CA LYS A 129 -1.51 -20.13 5.98
C LYS A 129 -0.91 -20.03 7.38
N ASP A 130 0.22 -19.33 7.50
CA ASP A 130 0.98 -19.23 8.74
C ASP A 130 0.20 -18.42 9.79
N PHE A 131 -0.54 -17.39 9.34
CA PHE A 131 -1.35 -16.51 10.17
C PHE A 131 -2.80 -16.43 9.69
N ASP A 132 -3.70 -16.16 10.61
CA ASP A 132 -5.13 -15.93 10.33
C ASP A 132 -5.39 -14.46 9.99
N VAL A 133 -4.55 -13.57 10.56
CA VAL A 133 -4.63 -12.11 10.40
C VAL A 133 -3.24 -11.53 10.14
N ILE A 134 -3.14 -10.69 9.12
CA ILE A 134 -1.96 -9.88 8.81
C ILE A 134 -2.35 -8.40 8.95
N ILE A 135 -1.69 -7.68 9.84
CA ILE A 135 -1.87 -6.25 10.02
C ILE A 135 -0.64 -5.53 9.48
N LEU A 136 -0.88 -4.54 8.62
CA LEU A 136 0.18 -3.76 8.01
C LEU A 136 0.12 -2.34 8.55
N ASP A 137 1.13 -1.98 9.34
CA ASP A 137 1.36 -0.60 9.75
C ASP A 137 2.13 0.09 8.64
N CYS A 138 1.40 0.88 7.85
CA CYS A 138 1.96 1.52 6.68
C CYS A 138 2.71 2.81 7.04
N ALA A 139 3.82 3.06 6.38
CA ALA A 139 4.50 4.34 6.36
C ALA A 139 3.54 5.49 5.94
N PRO A 140 3.91 6.77 6.11
CA PRO A 140 3.09 7.90 5.70
C PRO A 140 2.58 7.79 4.27
N THR A 141 1.42 8.35 4.00
CA THR A 141 0.59 8.17 2.79
C THR A 141 1.30 8.02 1.44
N GLY A 142 2.41 8.73 1.22
CA GLY A 142 3.15 8.66 -0.05
C GLY A 142 3.84 7.31 -0.31
N GLU A 143 4.37 6.70 0.74
CA GLU A 143 5.08 5.40 0.68
C GLU A 143 4.09 4.23 0.62
N SER A 144 3.00 4.29 1.39
CA SER A 144 1.91 3.31 1.31
C SER A 144 1.35 3.17 -0.10
N ILE A 145 1.26 4.29 -0.81
CA ILE A 145 0.84 4.38 -2.20
C ILE A 145 1.84 3.69 -3.12
N ARG A 146 3.13 3.92 -2.91
CA ARG A 146 4.20 3.28 -3.67
C ARG A 146 4.14 1.76 -3.49
N PHE A 147 4.03 1.29 -2.25
CA PHE A 147 3.88 -0.11 -1.91
C PHE A 147 2.77 -0.82 -2.71
N ILE A 148 1.58 -0.24 -2.75
CA ILE A 148 0.43 -0.81 -3.46
C ILE A 148 0.62 -0.80 -4.97
N SER A 149 1.38 0.17 -5.50
CA SER A 149 1.62 0.28 -6.95
C SER A 149 2.68 -0.69 -7.48
N ILE A 150 3.55 -1.21 -6.61
CA ILE A 150 4.68 -2.07 -6.99
C ILE A 150 4.26 -3.30 -7.79
N PRO A 151 3.26 -4.12 -7.40
CA PRO A 151 2.89 -5.30 -8.17
C PRO A 151 2.51 -4.96 -9.61
N THR A 152 1.72 -3.90 -9.79
CA THR A 152 1.29 -3.43 -11.12
C THR A 152 2.47 -2.88 -11.95
N ALA A 153 3.35 -2.09 -11.30
CA ALA A 153 4.52 -1.53 -11.95
C ALA A 153 5.51 -2.63 -12.39
N LEU A 154 5.74 -3.62 -11.53
CA LEU A 154 6.63 -4.74 -11.80
C LEU A 154 6.06 -5.65 -12.90
N GLU A 155 4.76 -5.92 -12.89
CA GLU A 155 4.09 -6.65 -13.98
C GLU A 155 4.26 -5.96 -15.32
N TRP A 156 4.09 -4.63 -15.36
CA TRP A 156 4.31 -3.83 -16.55
C TRP A 156 5.77 -3.90 -17.02
N TYR A 157 6.74 -3.73 -16.09
CA TYR A 157 8.17 -3.83 -16.40
C TYR A 157 8.52 -5.18 -17.03
N ILE A 158 8.12 -6.29 -16.41
CA ILE A 158 8.38 -7.64 -16.91
C ILE A 158 7.77 -7.87 -18.31
N LYS A 159 6.55 -7.41 -18.52
CA LYS A 159 5.85 -7.59 -19.79
C LYS A 159 6.44 -6.76 -20.94
N LYS A 160 6.86 -5.52 -20.66
CA LYS A 160 7.22 -4.54 -21.70
C LYS A 160 8.71 -4.33 -21.87
N ILE A 161 9.50 -4.32 -20.81
CA ILE A 161 10.90 -3.91 -20.82
C ILE A 161 11.86 -5.10 -20.67
N PHE A 162 11.63 -5.95 -19.69
CA PHE A 162 12.52 -7.03 -19.31
C PHE A 162 12.97 -7.94 -20.46
N LYS A 163 12.02 -8.35 -21.31
CA LYS A 163 12.33 -9.20 -22.48
C LYS A 163 13.25 -8.50 -23.48
N MET A 164 13.08 -7.20 -23.64
CA MET A 164 13.91 -6.38 -24.52
C MET A 164 15.31 -6.21 -23.95
N GLU A 165 15.43 -5.91 -22.66
CA GLU A 165 16.71 -5.78 -21.97
C GLU A 165 17.51 -7.08 -22.02
N ARG A 166 16.87 -8.22 -21.76
CA ARG A 166 17.50 -9.54 -21.83
C ARG A 166 18.00 -9.87 -23.26
N ALA A 167 17.21 -9.52 -24.26
CA ALA A 167 17.62 -9.70 -25.67
C ALA A 167 18.80 -8.79 -26.03
N LEU A 168 18.77 -7.52 -25.63
CA LEU A 168 19.87 -6.58 -25.83
C LEU A 168 21.17 -7.04 -25.14
N ALA A 169 21.09 -7.45 -23.88
CA ALA A 169 22.22 -7.98 -23.12
C ALA A 169 22.86 -9.18 -23.85
N LYS A 170 22.05 -10.09 -24.39
CA LYS A 170 22.49 -11.27 -25.08
C LYS A 170 23.16 -10.99 -26.45
N TYR A 171 22.57 -10.09 -27.23
CA TYR A 171 23.05 -9.86 -28.63
C TYR A 171 24.03 -8.70 -28.76
N VAL A 172 23.86 -7.63 -28.02
CA VAL A 172 24.69 -6.42 -28.07
C VAL A 172 25.80 -6.47 -27.02
N GLY A 173 25.56 -7.15 -25.90
CA GLY A 173 26.47 -7.24 -24.76
C GLY A 173 27.91 -7.65 -25.14
N PRO A 174 28.12 -8.73 -25.90
CA PRO A 174 29.48 -9.15 -26.27
C PRO A 174 30.25 -8.12 -27.12
N LEU A 175 29.54 -7.31 -27.90
CA LEU A 175 30.14 -6.22 -28.71
C LEU A 175 30.41 -4.99 -27.80
N ALA A 176 29.49 -4.62 -26.93
CA ALA A 176 29.66 -3.49 -26.03
C ALA A 176 30.83 -3.70 -25.04
N LYS A 177 30.99 -4.92 -24.54
CA LYS A 177 32.10 -5.29 -23.63
C LYS A 177 33.49 -5.12 -24.23
N ARG A 178 33.60 -5.09 -25.57
CA ARG A 178 34.86 -4.83 -26.28
C ARG A 178 35.20 -3.34 -26.43
N VAL A 179 34.19 -2.47 -26.31
CA VAL A 179 34.31 -1.03 -26.54
C VAL A 179 34.24 -0.23 -25.26
N TYR A 180 33.43 -0.70 -24.33
CA TYR A 180 33.16 -0.05 -23.03
C TYR A 180 33.39 -1.06 -21.90
N ASP A 181 34.17 -0.65 -20.89
CA ASP A 181 34.41 -1.48 -19.68
C ASP A 181 33.24 -1.40 -18.69
N VAL A 182 32.00 -1.68 -19.19
CA VAL A 182 30.79 -1.65 -18.41
C VAL A 182 30.31 -3.08 -18.18
N PRO A 183 30.01 -3.48 -16.93
CA PRO A 183 29.47 -4.80 -16.63
C PRO A 183 28.11 -4.98 -17.29
N ILE A 184 27.92 -6.11 -17.95
CA ILE A 184 26.65 -6.48 -18.59
C ILE A 184 25.95 -7.46 -17.69
N PRO A 185 24.60 -7.31 -17.47
CA PRO A 185 23.84 -8.25 -16.68
C PRO A 185 23.98 -9.68 -17.23
N GLY A 186 24.38 -10.61 -16.37
CA GLY A 186 24.44 -12.03 -16.71
C GLY A 186 23.09 -12.73 -16.59
N ASP A 187 23.02 -14.00 -17.02
CA ASP A 187 21.81 -14.81 -16.92
C ASP A 187 21.32 -14.97 -15.46
N GLU A 188 22.24 -14.95 -14.48
CA GLU A 188 21.93 -15.01 -13.05
C GLU A 188 21.10 -13.83 -12.58
N TYR A 189 21.43 -12.60 -13.05
CA TYR A 189 20.65 -11.38 -12.75
C TYR A 189 19.22 -11.48 -13.29
N PHE A 190 19.08 -11.89 -14.55
CA PHE A 190 17.78 -12.04 -15.18
C PHE A 190 16.95 -13.15 -14.53
N ALA A 191 17.58 -14.27 -14.15
CA ALA A 191 16.93 -15.35 -13.43
C ALA A 191 16.46 -14.92 -12.03
N ALA A 192 17.24 -14.09 -11.33
CA ALA A 192 16.87 -13.56 -10.02
C ALA A 192 15.62 -12.65 -10.11
N ILE A 193 15.56 -11.79 -11.13
CA ILE A 193 14.36 -10.94 -11.37
C ILE A 193 13.15 -11.79 -11.75
N GLU A 194 13.28 -12.78 -12.61
CA GLU A 194 12.18 -13.72 -12.95
C GLU A 194 11.66 -14.44 -11.70
N HIS A 195 12.55 -14.98 -10.89
CA HIS A 195 12.19 -15.66 -9.65
C HIS A 195 11.50 -14.74 -8.63
N LEU A 196 11.99 -13.51 -8.48
CA LEU A 196 11.35 -12.51 -7.64
C LEU A 196 9.92 -12.22 -8.10
N PHE A 197 9.73 -12.05 -9.41
CA PHE A 197 8.43 -11.81 -10.01
C PHE A 197 7.48 -12.99 -9.82
N GLU A 198 7.94 -14.23 -10.02
CA GLU A 198 7.14 -15.43 -9.79
C GLU A 198 6.65 -15.53 -8.34
N ARG A 199 7.50 -15.17 -7.39
CA ARG A 199 7.15 -15.14 -5.96
C ARG A 199 6.13 -14.04 -5.63
N LEU A 200 6.07 -12.95 -6.40
CA LEU A 200 5.09 -11.87 -6.24
C LEU A 200 3.77 -12.14 -6.96
N GLN A 201 3.69 -13.16 -7.81
CA GLN A 201 2.47 -13.46 -8.55
C GLN A 201 1.28 -13.72 -7.63
N GLY A 202 0.17 -13.01 -7.91
CA GLY A 202 -1.08 -13.14 -7.18
C GLY A 202 -1.24 -12.18 -6.00
N VAL A 203 -0.18 -11.46 -5.59
CA VAL A 203 -0.28 -10.47 -4.51
C VAL A 203 -1.25 -9.35 -4.88
N ASP A 204 -1.22 -8.88 -6.11
CA ASP A 204 -2.15 -7.89 -6.66
C ASP A 204 -3.62 -8.28 -6.46
N ARG A 205 -3.94 -9.55 -6.69
CA ARG A 205 -5.30 -10.09 -6.49
C ARG A 205 -5.67 -10.16 -5.01
N ILE A 206 -4.73 -10.61 -4.17
CA ILE A 206 -4.94 -10.68 -2.71
C ILE A 206 -5.20 -9.28 -2.16
N LEU A 207 -4.41 -8.29 -2.57
CA LEU A 207 -4.56 -6.91 -2.11
C LEU A 207 -5.84 -6.24 -2.63
N ALA A 208 -6.29 -6.60 -3.82
CA ALA A 208 -7.52 -6.06 -4.42
C ALA A 208 -8.79 -6.82 -4.00
N ASP A 209 -8.67 -7.98 -3.37
CA ASP A 209 -9.82 -8.77 -2.93
C ASP A 209 -10.46 -8.17 -1.66
N PRO A 210 -11.65 -7.58 -1.74
CA PRO A 210 -12.31 -6.96 -0.60
C PRO A 210 -12.75 -7.96 0.49
N GLU A 211 -12.81 -9.26 0.16
CA GLU A 211 -13.10 -10.31 1.14
C GLU A 211 -11.91 -10.58 2.05
N THR A 212 -10.72 -10.42 1.52
CA THR A 212 -9.46 -10.70 2.23
C THR A 212 -8.84 -9.43 2.79
N THR A 213 -8.81 -8.34 2.03
CA THR A 213 -8.02 -7.14 2.31
C THR A 213 -8.91 -5.91 2.48
N SER A 214 -8.61 -5.11 3.49
CA SER A 214 -9.19 -3.77 3.65
C SER A 214 -8.16 -2.77 4.16
N VAL A 215 -8.47 -1.49 3.95
CA VAL A 215 -7.70 -0.34 4.42
C VAL A 215 -8.48 0.39 5.51
N ARG A 216 -7.82 0.75 6.58
CA ARG A 216 -8.32 1.64 7.63
C ARG A 216 -7.47 2.89 7.66
N LEU A 217 -8.11 4.03 7.50
CA LEU A 217 -7.43 5.31 7.52
C LEU A 217 -7.42 5.85 8.94
N VAL A 218 -6.23 6.23 9.42
CA VAL A 218 -6.08 6.90 10.72
C VAL A 218 -5.86 8.39 10.47
N THR A 219 -6.64 9.21 11.15
CA THR A 219 -6.63 10.67 11.02
C THR A 219 -6.80 11.35 12.37
N ASN A 220 -6.52 12.65 12.43
CA ASN A 220 -6.81 13.50 13.57
C ASN A 220 -7.78 14.62 13.14
N PRO A 221 -8.50 15.26 14.07
CA PRO A 221 -9.47 16.31 13.75
C PRO A 221 -8.79 17.66 13.41
N GLU A 222 -7.87 17.62 12.45
CA GLU A 222 -7.10 18.78 11.99
C GLU A 222 -7.23 18.96 10.47
N LYS A 223 -7.31 20.22 10.02
CA LYS A 223 -7.55 20.58 8.61
C LYS A 223 -6.55 19.92 7.63
N ILE A 224 -5.25 20.01 7.98
CA ILE A 224 -4.19 19.49 7.10
C ILE A 224 -4.22 17.96 7.08
N VAL A 225 -4.42 17.34 8.24
CA VAL A 225 -4.48 15.89 8.37
C VAL A 225 -5.66 15.31 7.60
N LEU A 226 -6.85 15.91 7.74
CA LEU A 226 -8.05 15.49 6.99
C LEU A 226 -7.86 15.61 5.48
N LYS A 227 -7.25 16.70 5.00
CA LYS A 227 -6.96 16.84 3.56
C LYS A 227 -6.02 15.75 3.03
N GLU A 228 -5.02 15.36 3.82
CA GLU A 228 -4.13 14.24 3.44
C GLU A 228 -4.87 12.92 3.48
N THR A 229 -5.72 12.71 4.49
CA THR A 229 -6.55 11.50 4.57
C THR A 229 -7.51 11.38 3.39
N GLN A 230 -8.11 12.50 2.93
CA GLN A 230 -8.94 12.53 1.71
C GLN A 230 -8.14 12.13 0.46
N ARG A 231 -6.91 12.63 0.33
CA ARG A 231 -6.03 12.25 -0.79
C ARG A 231 -5.68 10.75 -0.73
N ALA A 232 -5.34 10.24 0.46
CA ALA A 232 -5.09 8.82 0.66
C ALA A 232 -6.31 7.98 0.29
N PHE A 233 -7.50 8.37 0.75
CA PHE A 233 -8.76 7.71 0.43
C PHE A 233 -8.95 7.58 -1.08
N MET A 234 -8.87 8.71 -1.82
CA MET A 234 -8.99 8.72 -3.27
C MET A 234 -7.97 7.79 -3.94
N TYR A 235 -6.76 7.78 -3.40
CA TYR A 235 -5.68 6.99 -3.95
C TYR A 235 -5.92 5.48 -3.77
N PHE A 236 -6.30 5.04 -2.58
CA PHE A 236 -6.65 3.65 -2.33
C PHE A 236 -7.81 3.18 -3.22
N CYS A 237 -8.81 4.04 -3.44
CA CYS A 237 -9.88 3.78 -4.39
C CYS A 237 -9.35 3.58 -5.82
N LEU A 238 -8.40 4.40 -6.29
CA LEU A 238 -7.78 4.25 -7.61
C LEU A 238 -7.07 2.88 -7.76
N TYR A 239 -6.48 2.37 -6.69
CA TYR A 239 -5.81 1.06 -6.67
C TYR A 239 -6.72 -0.12 -6.32
N LYS A 240 -8.02 0.08 -6.32
CA LYS A 240 -9.02 -0.98 -6.05
C LYS A 240 -8.99 -1.52 -4.63
N MET A 241 -8.44 -0.76 -3.70
CA MET A 241 -8.40 -1.17 -2.31
C MET A 241 -9.67 -0.75 -1.59
N ASN A 242 -10.30 -1.69 -0.90
CA ASN A 242 -11.50 -1.42 -0.11
C ASN A 242 -11.15 -0.71 1.19
N ILE A 243 -11.68 0.49 1.38
CA ILE A 243 -11.55 1.23 2.64
C ILE A 243 -12.78 0.92 3.48
N ASP A 244 -12.61 0.24 4.61
CA ASP A 244 -13.71 -0.21 5.45
C ASP A 244 -13.93 0.60 6.72
N ALA A 245 -12.97 1.43 7.13
CA ALA A 245 -13.11 2.31 8.29
C ALA A 245 -12.18 3.54 8.23
N VAL A 246 -12.58 4.59 8.93
CA VAL A 246 -11.73 5.72 9.30
C VAL A 246 -11.66 5.79 10.83
N ILE A 247 -10.46 5.87 11.39
CA ILE A 247 -10.24 6.04 12.83
C ILE A 247 -9.86 7.50 13.07
N MET A 248 -10.75 8.26 13.70
CA MET A 248 -10.50 9.64 14.11
C MET A 248 -9.86 9.62 15.50
N ASN A 249 -8.53 9.68 15.53
CA ASN A 249 -7.72 9.55 16.73
C ASN A 249 -7.48 10.89 17.42
N ARG A 250 -7.16 10.83 18.72
CA ARG A 250 -6.76 11.98 19.56
C ARG A 250 -7.84 13.06 19.66
N LEU A 251 -9.08 12.65 19.80
CA LEU A 251 -10.17 13.56 20.15
C LEU A 251 -9.99 14.02 21.60
N LEU A 252 -10.10 15.32 21.85
CA LEU A 252 -10.14 15.82 23.21
C LEU A 252 -11.39 15.32 23.92
N PRO A 253 -11.28 14.65 25.06
CA PRO A 253 -12.42 14.21 25.83
C PRO A 253 -13.31 15.37 26.28
N ASP A 254 -14.61 15.09 26.46
CA ASP A 254 -15.60 16.12 26.84
C ASP A 254 -15.36 16.71 28.25
N ASP A 255 -14.67 15.98 29.12
CA ASP A 255 -14.27 16.41 30.47
C ASP A 255 -13.12 17.43 30.48
N VAL A 256 -12.45 17.64 29.36
CA VAL A 256 -11.44 18.71 29.19
C VAL A 256 -12.13 20.04 28.98
N THR A 257 -12.46 20.75 30.05
CA THR A 257 -13.28 21.96 30.03
C THR A 257 -12.52 23.27 30.10
N ASP A 258 -11.19 23.23 30.27
CA ASP A 258 -10.32 24.42 30.34
C ASP A 258 -10.48 25.32 29.12
N ASP A 259 -10.53 26.64 29.35
CA ASP A 259 -10.71 27.65 28.30
C ASP A 259 -9.62 27.64 27.23
N TYR A 260 -8.40 27.23 27.59
CA TYR A 260 -7.32 27.06 26.65
C TYR A 260 -7.69 26.10 25.50
N PHE A 261 -8.47 25.07 25.79
CA PHE A 261 -8.87 24.06 24.80
C PHE A 261 -10.21 24.39 24.08
N ARG A 262 -10.85 25.53 24.38
CA ARG A 262 -12.16 25.87 23.78
C ARG A 262 -12.11 25.86 22.24
N SER A 263 -11.15 26.56 21.64
CA SER A 263 -11.00 26.63 20.18
C SER A 263 -10.63 25.26 19.58
N TRP A 264 -9.88 24.43 20.31
CA TRP A 264 -9.57 23.06 19.87
C TRP A 264 -10.85 22.21 19.81
N ARG A 265 -11.71 22.25 20.81
CA ARG A 265 -12.96 21.50 20.86
C ARG A 265 -13.94 21.96 19.75
N GLU A 266 -14.07 23.26 19.53
CA GLU A 266 -14.91 23.79 18.47
C GLU A 266 -14.41 23.35 17.08
N ASN A 267 -13.11 23.40 16.84
CA ASN A 267 -12.50 22.95 15.60
C ASN A 267 -12.65 21.45 15.40
N GLN A 268 -12.41 20.67 16.44
CA GLN A 268 -12.54 19.20 16.41
C GLN A 268 -13.96 18.78 16.04
N ARG A 269 -15.00 19.37 16.63
CA ARG A 269 -16.41 19.11 16.29
C ARG A 269 -16.67 19.42 14.82
N ARG A 270 -16.27 20.60 14.35
CA ARG A 270 -16.42 21.01 12.96
C ARG A 270 -15.69 20.09 11.99
N TYR A 271 -14.50 19.60 12.33
CA TYR A 271 -13.76 18.69 11.47
C TYR A 271 -14.28 17.26 11.53
N PHE A 272 -14.87 16.86 12.65
CA PHE A 272 -15.53 15.57 12.77
C PHE A 272 -16.78 15.51 11.86
N GLU A 273 -17.66 16.52 11.94
CA GLU A 273 -18.83 16.66 11.08
C GLU A 273 -18.44 16.65 9.59
N LYS A 274 -17.39 17.41 9.22
CA LYS A 274 -16.86 17.37 7.84
C LYS A 274 -16.33 16.02 7.43
N ALA A 275 -15.72 15.28 8.35
CA ALA A 275 -15.22 13.93 8.06
C ALA A 275 -16.36 12.96 7.82
N GLU A 276 -17.46 13.05 8.58
CA GLU A 276 -18.69 12.28 8.33
C GLU A 276 -19.21 12.52 6.92
N ASP A 277 -19.33 13.79 6.50
CA ASP A 277 -19.75 14.14 5.13
C ASP A 277 -18.78 13.60 4.07
N PHE A 278 -17.47 13.71 4.33
CA PHE A 278 -16.44 13.34 3.36
C PHE A 278 -16.30 11.85 3.16
N PHE A 279 -16.36 11.07 4.25
CA PHE A 279 -16.08 9.65 4.18
C PHE A 279 -17.33 8.79 4.06
N HIS A 280 -18.53 9.40 4.14
CA HIS A 280 -19.77 8.63 3.94
C HIS A 280 -19.71 7.77 2.66
N PRO A 281 -20.09 6.48 2.69
CA PRO A 281 -20.68 5.71 3.80
C PRO A 281 -19.65 4.94 4.67
N VAL A 282 -18.36 5.28 4.62
CA VAL A 282 -17.35 4.62 5.45
C VAL A 282 -17.54 5.03 6.90
N PRO A 283 -17.67 4.07 7.85
CA PRO A 283 -17.85 4.39 9.25
C PRO A 283 -16.61 5.05 9.85
N ILE A 284 -16.84 6.02 10.76
CA ILE A 284 -15.78 6.68 11.53
C ILE A 284 -15.83 6.15 12.97
N PHE A 285 -14.66 5.72 13.45
CA PHE A 285 -14.44 5.31 14.83
C PHE A 285 -13.76 6.45 15.59
N PRO A 286 -14.47 7.14 16.49
CA PRO A 286 -13.85 8.17 17.33
C PRO A 286 -13.01 7.55 18.42
N VAL A 287 -11.83 8.11 18.67
CA VAL A 287 -10.90 7.66 19.70
C VAL A 287 -10.42 8.87 20.50
N ASN A 288 -10.65 8.85 21.79
CA ASN A 288 -10.24 9.92 22.68
C ASN A 288 -8.72 9.96 22.90
N LEU A 289 -8.21 11.14 23.13
CA LEU A 289 -6.84 11.33 23.57
C LEU A 289 -6.66 10.75 24.98
N PHE A 290 -5.77 9.78 25.11
CA PHE A 290 -5.45 9.16 26.39
C PHE A 290 -4.67 10.14 27.30
N ARG A 291 -4.78 9.99 28.61
CA ARG A 291 -4.09 10.83 29.59
C ARG A 291 -2.57 10.62 29.63
N GLY A 292 -2.06 9.57 29.01
CA GLY A 292 -0.66 9.22 28.94
C GLY A 292 -0.31 8.51 27.66
N GLU A 293 0.95 8.18 27.49
CA GLU A 293 1.43 7.42 26.35
C GLU A 293 0.82 6.02 26.29
N ILE A 294 0.64 5.51 25.10
CA ILE A 294 0.12 4.16 24.84
C ILE A 294 1.32 3.29 24.49
N LEU A 295 1.91 2.66 25.50
CA LEU A 295 3.06 1.78 25.40
C LEU A 295 2.76 0.45 26.11
N GLY A 296 3.23 -0.65 25.51
CA GLY A 296 3.07 -1.98 26.06
C GLY A 296 1.70 -2.60 25.83
N TYR A 297 1.62 -3.91 26.03
CA TYR A 297 0.47 -4.74 25.68
C TYR A 297 -0.86 -4.28 26.35
N GLU A 298 -0.82 -3.96 27.64
CA GLU A 298 -2.02 -3.57 28.40
C GLU A 298 -2.64 -2.25 27.88
N ARG A 299 -1.78 -1.25 27.58
CA ARG A 299 -2.26 0.02 27.03
C ARG A 299 -2.79 -0.11 25.60
N LEU A 300 -2.20 -1.00 24.83
CA LEU A 300 -2.69 -1.33 23.49
C LEU A 300 -4.06 -2.03 23.56
N ARG A 301 -4.29 -2.87 24.56
CA ARG A 301 -5.59 -3.49 24.81
C ARG A 301 -6.64 -2.43 25.18
N ASP A 302 -6.30 -1.48 26.06
CA ASP A 302 -7.19 -0.37 26.41
C ASP A 302 -7.58 0.45 25.18
N LEU A 303 -6.60 0.76 24.31
CA LEU A 303 -6.85 1.45 23.04
C LEU A 303 -7.74 0.62 22.10
N ALA A 304 -7.53 -0.68 22.00
CA ALA A 304 -8.36 -1.54 21.19
C ALA A 304 -9.84 -1.54 21.67
N HIS A 305 -10.03 -1.53 22.97
CA HIS A 305 -11.37 -1.43 23.56
C HIS A 305 -12.02 -0.06 23.27
N GLU A 306 -11.27 1.03 23.35
CA GLU A 306 -11.74 2.37 23.00
C GLU A 306 -12.15 2.46 21.51
N ILE A 307 -11.39 1.86 20.61
CA ILE A 307 -11.68 1.89 19.16
C ILE A 307 -12.91 1.03 18.83
N TYR A 308 -12.94 -0.21 19.30
CA TYR A 308 -13.87 -1.22 18.79
C TYR A 308 -15.01 -1.54 19.75
N GLY A 309 -14.86 -1.29 21.08
CA GLY A 309 -15.81 -1.73 22.08
C GLY A 309 -16.06 -3.24 21.97
N GLU A 310 -17.32 -3.62 21.76
CA GLU A 310 -17.74 -5.01 21.57
C GLU A 310 -17.64 -5.50 20.10
N LYS A 311 -17.32 -4.61 19.16
CA LYS A 311 -17.23 -4.98 17.74
C LYS A 311 -16.01 -5.86 17.49
N ASN A 312 -16.15 -6.79 16.56
CA ASN A 312 -15.04 -7.61 16.10
C ASN A 312 -14.16 -6.77 15.15
N PRO A 313 -12.86 -6.53 15.47
CA PRO A 313 -11.96 -5.75 14.62
C PRO A 313 -11.70 -6.40 13.26
N LEU A 314 -12.03 -7.68 13.09
CA LEU A 314 -11.82 -8.41 11.84
C LEU A 314 -13.01 -8.33 10.89
N GLU A 315 -14.14 -7.78 11.35
CA GLU A 315 -15.28 -7.51 10.48
C GLU A 315 -14.93 -6.51 9.38
N ARG A 316 -15.58 -6.65 8.26
CA ARG A 316 -15.58 -5.66 7.19
C ARG A 316 -16.68 -4.65 7.48
N PHE A 317 -16.30 -3.49 7.96
CA PHE A 317 -17.28 -2.47 8.36
C PHE A 317 -17.98 -1.82 7.17
N LEU A 318 -17.37 -1.91 5.99
CA LEU A 318 -17.98 -1.54 4.72
C LEU A 318 -17.55 -2.54 3.65
N THR A 319 -18.52 -3.04 2.89
CA THR A 319 -18.28 -3.90 1.72
C THR A 319 -18.62 -3.14 0.44
N GLY A 320 -17.78 -3.25 -0.55
CA GLY A 320 -18.02 -2.65 -1.85
C GLY A 320 -16.73 -2.56 -2.67
N GLU A 321 -16.84 -2.74 -3.97
CA GLU A 321 -15.70 -2.56 -4.87
C GLU A 321 -15.47 -1.07 -5.14
N PRO A 322 -14.21 -0.59 -5.09
CA PRO A 322 -13.87 0.80 -5.40
C PRO A 322 -14.17 1.18 -6.85
N TYR A 323 -14.20 0.22 -7.74
CA TYR A 323 -14.62 0.41 -9.13
C TYR A 323 -15.18 -0.87 -9.75
N GLU A 324 -16.03 -0.71 -10.75
CA GLU A 324 -16.68 -1.78 -11.50
C GLU A 324 -16.44 -1.60 -13.00
N LEU A 325 -16.23 -2.69 -13.71
CA LEU A 325 -16.25 -2.71 -15.18
C LEU A 325 -17.56 -3.30 -15.66
N ILE A 326 -18.42 -2.46 -16.22
CA ILE A 326 -19.78 -2.81 -16.64
C ILE A 326 -19.82 -2.92 -18.17
N LYS A 327 -20.30 -4.05 -18.70
CA LYS A 327 -20.57 -4.17 -20.13
C LYS A 327 -21.85 -3.41 -20.47
N LYS A 328 -21.81 -2.60 -21.51
CA LYS A 328 -22.96 -1.85 -22.08
C LYS A 328 -23.18 -2.27 -23.52
N ASP A 329 -24.33 -1.92 -24.09
CA ASP A 329 -24.70 -2.27 -25.47
C ASP A 329 -23.67 -1.75 -26.50
N GLU A 330 -23.12 -0.56 -26.29
CA GLU A 330 -22.14 0.06 -27.19
C GLU A 330 -20.68 -0.03 -26.72
N GLY A 331 -20.34 -0.88 -25.71
CA GLY A 331 -18.99 -1.01 -25.22
C GLY A 331 -18.87 -1.32 -23.73
N TYR A 332 -18.02 -0.60 -23.02
CA TYR A 332 -17.78 -0.82 -21.60
C TYR A 332 -17.79 0.50 -20.83
N GLU A 333 -18.28 0.47 -19.59
CA GLU A 333 -18.17 1.56 -18.63
C GLU A 333 -17.31 1.09 -17.45
N LEU A 334 -16.20 1.80 -17.19
CA LEU A 334 -15.45 1.67 -15.96
C LEU A 334 -15.96 2.73 -15.00
N ARG A 335 -16.63 2.33 -13.93
CA ARG A 335 -17.14 3.21 -12.89
C ARG A 335 -16.30 3.09 -11.64
N MET A 336 -15.81 4.21 -11.10
CA MET A 336 -15.03 4.21 -9.87
C MET A 336 -15.45 5.34 -8.94
N LYS A 337 -15.36 5.07 -7.64
CA LYS A 337 -15.55 6.07 -6.61
C LYS A 337 -14.30 6.94 -6.53
N LEU A 338 -14.44 8.23 -6.75
CA LEU A 338 -13.39 9.24 -6.56
C LEU A 338 -13.95 10.38 -5.73
N PRO A 339 -14.16 10.18 -4.44
CA PRO A 339 -14.57 11.26 -3.57
C PRO A 339 -13.50 12.37 -3.65
N PHE A 340 -13.95 13.62 -3.77
CA PHE A 340 -13.10 14.84 -3.80
C PHE A 340 -12.37 15.16 -5.11
N ALA A 341 -12.58 14.40 -6.19
CA ALA A 341 -12.08 14.79 -7.50
C ALA A 341 -13.01 15.85 -8.09
N GLY A 342 -12.52 17.07 -8.25
CA GLY A 342 -13.15 18.05 -9.14
C GLY A 342 -12.94 17.62 -10.60
N GLY A 343 -13.92 17.82 -11.50
CA GLY A 343 -13.79 17.43 -12.91
C GLY A 343 -12.56 18.00 -13.63
N GLU A 344 -12.10 19.15 -13.20
CA GLU A 344 -10.90 19.85 -13.72
C GLU A 344 -9.59 19.11 -13.42
N ASN A 345 -9.58 18.20 -12.43
CA ASN A 345 -8.38 17.52 -11.95
C ASN A 345 -8.26 16.07 -12.44
N VAL A 346 -9.15 15.61 -13.32
CA VAL A 346 -9.11 14.26 -13.88
C VAL A 346 -8.65 14.31 -15.32
N GLU A 347 -7.46 13.79 -15.56
CA GLU A 347 -6.92 13.61 -16.91
C GLU A 347 -6.89 12.12 -17.26
N LEU A 348 -7.29 11.78 -18.46
CA LEU A 348 -7.26 10.43 -19.00
C LEU A 348 -6.40 10.36 -20.25
N ASN A 349 -5.54 9.36 -20.29
CA ASN A 349 -4.80 9.03 -21.50
C ASN A 349 -4.85 7.51 -21.72
N LYS A 350 -5.29 7.09 -22.91
CA LYS A 350 -5.30 5.69 -23.31
C LYS A 350 -4.24 5.47 -24.37
N VAL A 351 -3.31 4.57 -24.10
CA VAL A 351 -2.23 4.18 -25.02
C VAL A 351 -2.28 2.66 -25.18
N SER A 352 -2.69 2.19 -26.34
CA SER A 352 -2.83 0.75 -26.63
C SER A 352 -3.76 0.06 -25.61
N ASP A 353 -3.21 -0.86 -24.82
CA ASP A 353 -3.88 -1.64 -23.77
C ASP A 353 -3.78 -1.00 -22.37
N GLU A 354 -3.31 0.22 -22.30
CA GLU A 354 -3.08 0.92 -21.03
C GLU A 354 -3.97 2.17 -20.91
N LEU A 355 -4.64 2.29 -19.77
CA LEU A 355 -5.35 3.50 -19.36
C LEU A 355 -4.54 4.20 -18.27
N ILE A 356 -4.20 5.45 -18.51
CA ILE A 356 -3.53 6.31 -17.55
C ILE A 356 -4.57 7.28 -16.99
N ILE A 357 -4.82 7.19 -15.70
CA ILE A 357 -5.72 8.09 -14.97
C ILE A 357 -4.85 8.99 -14.10
N ARG A 358 -4.98 10.31 -14.28
CA ARG A 358 -4.34 11.29 -13.41
C ARG A 358 -5.43 12.06 -12.67
N VAL A 359 -5.28 12.22 -11.36
CA VAL A 359 -6.17 12.97 -10.51
C VAL A 359 -5.32 13.88 -9.62
N GLY A 360 -5.27 15.16 -9.95
CA GLY A 360 -4.35 16.09 -9.31
C GLY A 360 -2.89 15.64 -9.44
N GLY A 361 -2.19 15.45 -8.33
CA GLY A 361 -0.80 14.99 -8.30
C GLY A 361 -0.62 13.45 -8.47
N PHE A 362 -1.69 12.67 -8.54
CA PHE A 362 -1.63 11.22 -8.59
C PHE A 362 -1.81 10.68 -10.00
N LYS A 363 -1.07 9.63 -10.33
CA LYS A 363 -1.11 8.97 -11.63
C LYS A 363 -1.21 7.46 -11.44
N ARG A 364 -2.18 6.84 -12.10
CA ARG A 364 -2.33 5.39 -12.12
C ARG A 364 -2.29 4.86 -13.54
N HIS A 365 -1.59 3.76 -13.74
CA HIS A 365 -1.60 2.95 -14.93
C HIS A 365 -2.47 1.72 -14.70
N MET A 366 -3.45 1.49 -15.56
CA MET A 366 -4.33 0.33 -15.54
C MET A 366 -4.20 -0.41 -16.86
N LEU A 367 -3.88 -1.70 -16.80
CA LEU A 367 -3.98 -2.56 -17.98
C LEU A 367 -5.45 -2.90 -18.25
N LEU A 368 -5.90 -2.59 -19.43
CA LEU A 368 -7.26 -2.87 -19.88
C LEU A 368 -7.37 -4.30 -20.41
N PRO A 369 -8.48 -5.00 -20.15
CA PRO A 369 -8.79 -6.25 -20.84
C PRO A 369 -8.76 -6.04 -22.35
N ARG A 370 -8.35 -7.06 -23.11
CA ARG A 370 -8.22 -6.98 -24.59
C ARG A 370 -9.45 -6.40 -25.28
N GLN A 371 -10.63 -6.79 -24.81
CA GLN A 371 -11.91 -6.31 -25.34
C GLN A 371 -12.14 -4.82 -25.13
N VAL A 372 -11.67 -4.26 -24.00
CA VAL A 372 -11.75 -2.84 -23.67
C VAL A 372 -10.60 -2.07 -24.32
N ALA A 373 -9.42 -2.68 -24.43
CA ALA A 373 -8.27 -2.10 -25.10
C ALA A 373 -8.54 -1.81 -26.60
N ALA A 374 -9.30 -2.66 -27.25
CA ALA A 374 -9.70 -2.51 -28.66
C ALA A 374 -10.67 -1.32 -28.92
N SER A 375 -11.19 -0.67 -27.88
CA SER A 375 -12.11 0.47 -28.02
C SER A 375 -11.44 1.68 -28.66
N GLY A 376 -12.09 2.28 -29.64
CA GLY A 376 -11.56 3.39 -30.43
C GLY A 376 -11.61 4.75 -29.72
N SER A 377 -12.54 4.96 -28.79
CA SER A 377 -12.68 6.23 -28.08
C SER A 377 -12.93 6.04 -26.59
N VAL A 378 -12.38 6.94 -25.80
CA VAL A 378 -12.54 6.96 -24.34
C VAL A 378 -13.13 8.31 -23.95
N LYS A 379 -14.24 8.31 -23.22
CA LYS A 379 -14.84 9.52 -22.66
C LYS A 379 -14.96 9.35 -21.15
N ALA A 380 -14.77 10.42 -20.41
CA ALA A 380 -14.97 10.42 -18.97
C ALA A 380 -16.04 11.41 -18.58
N ARG A 381 -16.75 11.08 -17.51
CA ARG A 381 -17.72 11.92 -16.85
C ARG A 381 -17.54 11.78 -15.35
N LEU A 382 -17.35 12.90 -14.67
CA LEU A 382 -17.34 12.95 -13.21
C LEU A 382 -18.69 13.51 -12.74
N GLU A 383 -19.43 12.72 -11.99
CA GLU A 383 -20.69 13.13 -11.37
C GLU A 383 -20.61 12.92 -9.86
N GLY A 384 -20.60 14.03 -9.14
CA GLY A 384 -20.40 14.00 -7.70
C GLY A 384 -19.06 13.31 -7.36
N HIS A 385 -19.12 12.13 -6.77
CA HIS A 385 -17.97 11.34 -6.33
C HIS A 385 -17.70 10.10 -7.21
N HIS A 386 -18.30 10.03 -8.40
CA HIS A 386 -18.13 8.88 -9.29
C HIS A 386 -17.53 9.30 -10.61
N LEU A 387 -16.41 8.71 -10.96
CA LEU A 387 -15.82 8.79 -12.29
C LEU A 387 -16.33 7.63 -13.13
N SER A 388 -17.05 7.95 -14.21
CA SER A 388 -17.45 6.99 -15.25
C SER A 388 -16.58 7.20 -16.47
N ILE A 389 -15.89 6.14 -16.91
CA ILE A 389 -15.05 6.13 -18.10
C ILE A 389 -15.71 5.19 -19.12
N PHE A 390 -16.12 5.75 -20.24
CA PHE A 390 -16.83 5.03 -21.29
C PHE A 390 -15.86 4.66 -22.41
N PHE A 391 -15.80 3.37 -22.72
CA PHE A 391 -15.06 2.79 -23.83
C PHE A 391 -16.05 2.39 -24.91
N LYS A 392 -16.08 3.13 -26.00
CA LYS A 392 -16.98 2.83 -27.11
C LYS A 392 -16.39 1.70 -27.97
N GLY A 393 -17.18 0.67 -28.27
CA GLY A 393 -16.75 -0.44 -29.13
C GLY A 393 -16.23 0.07 -30.47
N GLY A 394 -15.08 -0.41 -30.90
CA GLY A 394 -14.63 -0.19 -32.28
C GLY A 394 -15.62 -0.86 -33.23
N ASP A 395 -16.08 -0.16 -34.26
CA ASP A 395 -16.73 -0.76 -35.39
C ASP A 395 -15.77 -1.84 -35.94
N HIS A 396 -16.14 -3.09 -35.76
CA HIS A 396 -15.57 -4.15 -36.58
C HIS A 396 -16.09 -3.89 -37.98
N GLY A 397 -15.34 -3.08 -38.75
CA GLY A 397 -15.56 -2.97 -40.17
C GLY A 397 -15.66 -4.38 -40.75
N GLN A 398 -16.80 -4.69 -41.31
CA GLN A 398 -16.98 -5.82 -42.19
C GLN A 398 -15.85 -5.76 -43.22
N GLU A 399 -14.88 -6.63 -43.12
CA GLU A 399 -14.14 -7.05 -44.31
C GLU A 399 -15.10 -7.77 -45.22
N THR A 400 -15.67 -7.02 -46.15
CA THR A 400 -16.33 -7.58 -47.31
C THR A 400 -15.29 -7.98 -48.32
N SER A 401 -15.26 -9.27 -48.58
CA SER A 401 -14.80 -9.99 -49.78
C SER A 401 -13.45 -9.62 -50.36
#